data_73c40b56b74c9a2566f9ac8e961cb6f6
#
_entry.id   73c40b56b74c9a2566f9ac8e961cb6f6
#
_cell.length_a   1.000
_cell.length_b   1.000
_cell.length_c   1.000
_cell.angle_alpha   90.00
_cell.angle_beta   90.00
_cell.angle_gamma   90.00
#
_symmetry.space_group_name_H-M   'P 1'
#
loop_
_entity.id
_entity.type
_entity.pdbx_description
1 polymer ?
#
loop_
_entity_poly.entity_id
_entity_poly.type
_entity_poly.pdbx_seq_one_letter_code
_entity_poly.pdbx_strand_id
1 'polypeptide(L)' 'MKIAVHGKAFSPDYDDAVKQILKRIKAIDDAPILEFHFKRFLEERMSLTSDWESFDEAHQVEAVDLLIAIGGDGTVLEA' A
#
# COMPACT_ATOMS: atom_id res chain seq x y z
N MET A 1 1.74 8.97 -13.22
CA MET A 1 0.54 8.62 -12.43
C MET A 1 0.90 8.55 -10.97
N LYS A 2 0.16 9.21 -10.13
CA LYS A 2 0.40 9.19 -8.69
C LYS A 2 -0.47 8.13 -8.04
N ILE A 3 0.15 7.17 -7.38
CA ILE A 3 -0.56 6.05 -6.78
C ILE A 3 -0.42 6.10 -5.26
N ALA A 4 -1.55 5.96 -4.57
CA ALA A 4 -1.58 5.83 -3.13
C ALA A 4 -2.10 4.46 -2.76
N VAL A 5 -1.56 3.91 -1.69
CA VAL A 5 -1.93 2.57 -1.23
C VAL A 5 -2.33 2.65 0.24
N HIS A 6 -3.44 2.03 0.58
CA HIS A 6 -3.80 1.86 1.98
C HIS A 6 -4.31 0.44 2.17
N GLY A 7 -4.45 0.04 3.42
CA GLY A 7 -4.92 -1.31 3.67
C GLY A 7 -4.97 -1.62 5.14
N LYS A 8 -5.23 -2.87 5.42
CA LYS A 8 -5.32 -3.38 6.78
C LYS A 8 -4.40 -4.57 6.93
N ALA A 9 -4.16 -4.98 8.16
CA ALA A 9 -3.34 -6.14 8.44
C ALA A 9 -3.89 -7.37 7.70
N PHE A 10 -2.99 -8.20 7.22
CA PHE A 10 -3.36 -9.40 6.48
C PHE A 10 -2.54 -10.58 6.98
N SER A 11 -2.98 -11.77 6.62
CA SER A 11 -2.30 -13.01 7.01
C SER A 11 -0.93 -13.12 6.34
N PRO A 12 0.06 -13.72 7.03
CA PRO A 12 1.36 -13.97 6.40
C PRO A 12 1.28 -14.77 5.10
N ASP A 13 0.21 -15.51 4.90
CA ASP A 13 0.04 -16.26 3.67
C ASP A 13 0.00 -15.36 2.44
N TYR A 14 -0.32 -14.09 2.62
CA TYR A 14 -0.42 -13.15 1.52
C TYR A 14 0.83 -12.31 1.32
N ASP A 15 1.87 -12.54 2.12
CA ASP A 15 3.06 -11.70 2.04
C ASP A 15 3.66 -11.67 0.64
N ASP A 16 3.79 -12.82 0.00
CA ASP A 16 4.38 -12.85 -1.34
C ASP A 16 3.52 -12.13 -2.36
N ALA A 17 2.21 -12.31 -2.27
CA ALA A 17 1.30 -11.64 -3.19
C ALA A 17 1.37 -10.12 -3.02
N VAL A 18 1.41 -9.67 -1.78
CA VAL A 18 1.49 -8.23 -1.50
C VAL A 18 2.82 -7.67 -1.98
N LYS A 19 3.91 -8.40 -1.78
CA LYS A 19 5.21 -7.96 -2.28
C LYS A 19 5.18 -7.77 -3.79
N GLN A 20 4.55 -8.68 -4.51
CA GLN A 20 4.44 -8.56 -5.95
C GLN A 20 3.64 -7.34 -6.36
N ILE A 21 2.55 -7.09 -5.65
CA ILE A 21 1.72 -5.93 -5.94
C ILE A 21 2.51 -4.65 -5.72
N LEU A 22 3.22 -4.56 -4.60
CA LEU A 22 3.99 -3.36 -4.28
C LEU A 22 5.09 -3.12 -5.30
N LYS A 23 5.75 -4.18 -5.77
CA LYS A 23 6.78 -4.04 -6.79
C LYS A 23 6.19 -3.51 -8.10
N ARG A 24 5.02 -3.98 -8.47
CA ARG A 24 4.37 -3.50 -9.69
C ARG A 24 3.97 -2.05 -9.57
N ILE A 25 3.49 -1.65 -8.40
CA ILE A 25 3.13 -0.25 -8.18
C ILE A 25 4.36 0.64 -8.33
N LYS A 26 5.48 0.21 -7.76
CA LYS A 26 6.72 0.98 -7.84
C LYS A 26 7.21 1.09 -9.28
N ALA A 27 6.93 0.09 -10.08
CA ALA A 27 7.31 0.14 -11.49
C ALA A 27 6.48 1.14 -12.28
N ILE A 28 5.27 1.40 -11.83
CA ILE A 28 4.37 2.33 -12.52
C ILE A 28 4.58 3.76 -12.03
N ASP A 29 4.79 3.91 -10.73
CA ASP A 29 4.96 5.21 -10.09
C ASP A 29 6.24 5.18 -9.28
N ASP A 30 7.21 6.02 -9.67
CA ASP A 30 8.49 6.05 -8.99
C ASP A 30 8.40 6.43 -7.52
N ALA A 31 7.38 7.17 -7.15
CA ALA A 31 7.23 7.66 -5.78
C ALA A 31 5.81 7.45 -5.26
N PRO A 32 5.36 6.20 -5.17
CA PRO A 32 4.04 5.95 -4.62
C PRO A 32 4.03 6.25 -3.12
N ILE A 33 2.84 6.46 -2.58
CA ILE A 33 2.70 6.77 -1.16
C ILE A 33 1.84 5.72 -0.48
N LEU A 34 2.11 5.51 0.80
CA LEU A 34 1.40 4.54 1.61
C LEU A 34 0.70 5.25 2.76
N GLU A 35 -0.50 4.80 3.09
CA GLU A 35 -1.17 5.30 4.28
C GLU A 35 -0.30 4.98 5.50
N PHE A 36 -0.22 5.90 6.44
CA PHE A 36 0.74 5.85 7.54
C PHE A 36 0.67 4.56 8.35
N HIS A 37 -0.53 4.16 8.75
CA HIS A 37 -0.67 2.96 9.59
C HIS A 37 -0.35 1.69 8.82
N PHE A 38 -0.73 1.65 7.57
CA PHE A 38 -0.44 0.49 6.73
C PHE A 38 1.05 0.39 6.46
N LYS A 39 1.70 1.53 6.24
CA LYS A 39 3.14 1.54 6.04
C LYS A 39 3.86 0.96 7.27
N ARG A 40 3.45 1.35 8.47
CA ARG A 40 4.06 0.82 9.68
C ARG A 40 3.87 -0.69 9.80
N PHE A 41 2.67 -1.17 9.48
CA PHE A 41 2.42 -2.60 9.49
C PHE A 41 3.34 -3.32 8.50
N LEU A 42 3.50 -2.78 7.30
CA LEU A 42 4.36 -3.40 6.30
C LEU A 42 5.83 -3.37 6.69
N GLU A 43 6.27 -2.30 7.33
CA GLU A 43 7.66 -2.24 7.77
C GLU A 43 7.99 -3.28 8.81
N GLU A 44 7.03 -3.62 9.66
CA GLU A 44 7.25 -4.66 10.66
C GLU A 44 7.22 -6.05 10.04
N ARG A 45 6.51 -6.22 8.95
CA ARG A 45 6.35 -7.50 8.30
C ARG A 45 7.40 -7.71 7.22
N MET A 46 7.76 -6.66 6.51
CA MET A 46 8.70 -6.72 5.41
C MET A 46 9.35 -5.37 5.24
N SER A 47 10.58 -5.32 4.76
CA SER A 47 11.33 -4.06 4.66
C SER A 47 11.10 -3.35 3.33
N LEU A 48 10.23 -3.85 2.52
CA LEU A 48 10.11 -3.42 1.13
C LEU A 48 9.68 -1.97 0.95
N THR A 49 8.99 -1.43 1.94
CA THR A 49 8.39 -0.11 1.83
C THR A 49 9.13 0.95 2.64
N SER A 50 10.33 0.66 3.09
CA SER A 50 11.04 1.61 3.96
C SER A 50 11.32 2.94 3.28
N ASP A 51 11.45 2.96 1.96
CA ASP A 51 11.72 4.19 1.21
C ASP A 51 10.47 4.84 0.64
N TRP A 52 9.29 4.31 0.92
CA TRP A 52 8.04 4.90 0.47
C TRP A 52 7.65 6.04 1.40
N GLU A 53 7.08 7.09 0.82
CA GLU A 53 6.54 8.15 1.64
C GLU A 53 5.18 7.75 2.18
N SER A 54 4.82 8.29 3.35
CA SER A 54 3.54 7.99 3.95
C SER A 54 2.60 9.18 3.78
N PHE A 55 1.32 8.92 3.90
CA PHE A 55 0.33 9.98 3.86
C PHE A 55 -0.73 9.73 4.93
N ASP A 56 -1.38 10.82 5.31
CA ASP A 56 -2.50 10.80 6.23
C ASP A 56 -3.76 10.94 5.37
N GLU A 57 -4.72 10.07 5.59
CA GLU A 57 -5.93 10.02 4.79
C GLU A 57 -6.57 11.37 4.56
N ALA A 58 -6.48 12.26 5.54
CA ALA A 58 -7.21 13.52 5.47
C ALA A 58 -6.59 14.53 4.53
N HIS A 59 -5.32 14.36 4.15
CA HIS A 59 -4.61 15.47 3.53
C HIS A 59 -4.03 15.24 2.14
N GLN A 60 -3.72 14.02 1.78
CA GLN A 60 -2.95 13.79 0.57
C GLN A 60 -3.67 12.99 -0.52
N VAL A 61 -4.82 12.46 -0.19
CA VAL A 61 -5.56 11.62 -1.12
C VAL A 61 -6.00 12.39 -2.37
N GLU A 62 -6.23 13.67 -2.21
CA GLU A 62 -6.75 14.49 -3.32
C GLU A 62 -5.77 14.63 -4.47
N ALA A 63 -4.49 14.48 -4.19
CA ALA A 63 -3.46 14.62 -5.22
C ALA A 63 -3.16 13.31 -5.94
N VAL A 64 -3.96 12.29 -5.72
CA VAL A 64 -3.68 10.93 -6.16
C VAL A 64 -4.55 10.58 -7.36
N ASP A 65 -3.94 9.96 -8.37
CA ASP A 65 -4.66 9.49 -9.55
C ASP A 65 -5.35 8.15 -9.32
N LEU A 66 -4.74 7.31 -8.48
CA LEU A 66 -5.26 5.98 -8.24
C LEU A 66 -5.05 5.60 -6.78
N LEU A 67 -6.09 5.13 -6.14
CA LEU A 67 -6.01 4.66 -4.76
C LEU A 67 -6.23 3.16 -4.76
N ILE A 68 -5.25 2.43 -4.25
CA ILE A 68 -5.31 0.97 -4.18
C ILE A 68 -5.53 0.56 -2.73
N ALA A 69 -6.52 -0.29 -2.51
CA ALA A 69 -6.81 -0.81 -1.19
C ALA A 69 -6.38 -2.26 -1.10
N ILE A 70 -5.56 -2.58 -0.10
CA ILE A 70 -5.13 -3.95 0.17
C ILE A 70 -5.75 -4.33 1.51
N GLY A 71 -6.60 -5.32 1.50
CA GLY A 71 -7.30 -5.69 2.70
C GLY A 71 -7.00 -7.10 3.14
N GLY A 72 -7.52 -7.44 4.28
CA GLY A 72 -7.48 -8.79 4.78
C GLY A 72 -8.65 -9.58 4.23
N ASP A 73 -9.41 -10.18 5.10
CA ASP A 73 -10.46 -11.11 4.74
C ASP A 73 -11.47 -10.54 3.77
N GLY A 74 -11.42 -11.00 2.54
CA GLY A 74 -12.45 -10.68 1.57
C GLY A 74 -12.52 -9.25 1.10
N THR A 75 -11.79 -8.35 1.75
CA THR A 75 -11.88 -6.94 1.41
C THR A 75 -11.37 -6.67 0.00
N VAL A 76 -10.31 -7.33 -0.38
CA VAL A 76 -9.73 -7.16 -1.71
C VAL A 76 -10.71 -7.61 -2.79
N LEU A 77 -11.47 -8.64 -2.50
CA LEU A 77 -12.39 -9.19 -3.48
C LEU A 77 -13.55 -8.25 -3.77
N GLU A 78 -13.87 -7.40 -2.84
CA GLU A 78 -14.98 -6.49 -3.01
C GLU A 78 -14.55 -5.17 -3.65
N ALA A 79 -13.29 -4.91 -3.61
CA ALA A 79 -12.77 -3.70 -4.22
C ALA A 79 -12.63 -3.90 -5.70
#